data_382bc9607d2f72f76b1d8cecfb220721
#
_entry.id   382bc9607d2f72f76b1d8cecfb220721
#
_cell.length_a   1.000
_cell.length_b   1.000
_cell.length_c   1.000
_cell.angle_alpha   90.00
_cell.angle_beta   90.00
_cell.angle_gamma   90.00
#
_symmetry.space_group_name_H-M   'P 1'
#
loop_
_entity.id
_entity.type
_entity.pdbx_description
1 polymer ?
#
loop_
_entity_poly.entity_id
_entity_poly.type
_entity_poly.pdbx_seq_one_letter_code
_entity_poly.pdbx_strand_id
1 'polypeptide(L)'
;MPVVISLLRGVNVGGHNPIRMEALRAVYESLGFHDSQTYGQSGNVVFQTKERNLPRLTKQIEDAIERTFGFRPAVIVRTPAELRDVIARNPFAERRGIEPNKLLVVFLVGSPDENARAKVLAIKTDPEELRMEGRELYMYFPEGMARPKLSWMAIEKMLRISATARNWNTVTKLLEMAVNLDSKR
;
A
#
# COMPACT_ATOMS: atom_id res chain seq x y z
N MET A 1 14.76 16.09 -5.90
CA MET A 1 14.17 15.63 -4.63
C MET A 1 13.73 14.18 -4.78
N PRO A 2 13.93 13.33 -3.78
CA PRO A 2 13.44 11.96 -3.84
C PRO A 2 11.93 11.89 -4.06
N VAL A 3 11.49 10.94 -4.88
CA VAL A 3 10.08 10.58 -5.04
C VAL A 3 9.71 9.51 -4.02
N VAL A 4 8.54 9.64 -3.42
CA VAL A 4 8.00 8.70 -2.43
C VAL A 4 6.55 8.36 -2.78
N ILE A 5 6.17 7.13 -2.54
CA ILE A 5 4.79 6.65 -2.64
C ILE A 5 4.28 6.40 -1.22
N SER A 6 3.15 6.98 -0.86
CA SER A 6 2.48 6.70 0.40
C SER A 6 1.12 6.07 0.18
N LEU A 7 0.80 5.10 1.03
CA LEU A 7 -0.43 4.33 1.02
C LEU A 7 -1.10 4.48 2.39
N LEU A 8 -2.30 5.05 2.41
CA LEU A 8 -3.07 5.24 3.62
C LEU A 8 -3.99 4.03 3.87
N ARG A 9 -4.09 3.62 5.12
CA ARG A 9 -4.97 2.53 5.52
C ARG A 9 -6.36 3.04 5.91
N GLY A 10 -7.40 2.43 5.36
CA GLY A 10 -8.77 2.63 5.83
C GLY A 10 -9.37 4.00 5.49
N VAL A 11 -8.95 4.60 4.38
CA VAL A 11 -9.52 5.86 3.88
C VAL A 11 -10.59 5.57 2.84
N ASN A 12 -11.74 6.25 2.94
CA ASN A 12 -12.89 6.12 2.03
C ASN A 12 -13.41 4.68 1.90
N VAL A 13 -13.37 3.91 2.96
CA VAL A 13 -13.83 2.51 2.97
C VAL A 13 -15.15 2.39 3.73
N GLY A 14 -16.22 1.90 3.07
CA GLY A 14 -17.50 1.64 3.69
C GLY A 14 -18.11 2.85 4.39
N GLY A 15 -17.89 4.06 3.89
CA GLY A 15 -18.35 5.31 4.50
C GLY A 15 -17.53 5.77 5.70
N HIS A 16 -16.47 5.05 6.07
CA HIS A 16 -15.55 5.44 7.15
C HIS A 16 -14.38 6.28 6.64
N ASN A 17 -13.93 7.22 7.48
CA ASN A 17 -12.77 8.07 7.24
C ASN A 17 -12.78 8.74 5.86
N PRO A 18 -13.86 9.50 5.53
CA PRO A 18 -13.94 10.14 4.23
C PRO A 18 -12.90 11.27 4.11
N ILE A 19 -12.13 11.24 3.03
CA ILE A 19 -11.21 12.31 2.65
C ILE A 19 -11.39 12.58 1.16
N ARG A 20 -11.61 13.84 0.81
CA ARG A 20 -11.53 14.27 -0.59
C ARG A 20 -10.06 14.31 -1.02
N MET A 21 -9.76 13.80 -2.20
CA MET A 21 -8.37 13.72 -2.67
C MET A 21 -7.71 15.10 -2.84
N GLU A 22 -8.47 16.12 -3.18
CA GLU A 22 -7.97 17.51 -3.19
C GLU A 22 -7.51 17.97 -1.80
N ALA A 23 -8.31 17.68 -0.78
CA ALA A 23 -7.97 18.01 0.61
C ALA A 23 -6.75 17.21 1.09
N LEU A 24 -6.61 15.96 0.67
CA LEU A 24 -5.43 15.15 0.97
C LEU A 24 -4.17 15.74 0.33
N ARG A 25 -4.23 16.13 -0.95
CA ARG A 25 -3.11 16.81 -1.61
C ARG A 25 -2.71 18.10 -0.90
N ALA A 26 -3.70 18.91 -0.49
CA ALA A 26 -3.44 20.14 0.26
C ALA A 26 -2.69 19.90 1.57
N VAL A 27 -2.97 18.80 2.28
CA VAL A 27 -2.20 18.40 3.48
C VAL A 27 -0.75 18.12 3.12
N TYR A 28 -0.48 17.38 2.04
CA TYR A 28 0.88 17.07 1.59
C TYR A 28 1.66 18.33 1.20
N GLU A 29 1.01 19.24 0.48
CA GLU A 29 1.58 20.53 0.11
C GLU A 29 1.91 21.38 1.35
N SER A 30 1.05 21.38 2.38
CA SER A 30 1.27 22.07 3.64
C SER A 30 2.47 21.56 4.42
N LEU A 31 2.88 20.31 4.19
CA LEU A 31 4.09 19.71 4.75
C LEU A 31 5.38 20.07 3.96
N GLY A 32 5.25 20.88 2.90
CA GLY A 32 6.36 21.25 2.04
C GLY A 32 6.76 20.15 1.03
N PHE A 33 5.87 19.21 0.77
CA PHE A 33 6.06 18.22 -0.28
C PHE A 33 5.66 18.82 -1.62
N HIS A 34 6.32 18.38 -2.69
CA HIS A 34 6.16 18.94 -4.03
C HIS A 34 5.49 17.92 -4.98
N ASP A 35 4.78 18.46 -5.95
CA ASP A 35 4.16 17.69 -7.04
C ASP A 35 3.32 16.50 -6.58
N SER A 36 2.58 16.69 -5.49
CA SER A 36 1.73 15.65 -4.90
C SER A 36 0.58 15.27 -5.85
N GLN A 37 0.52 13.99 -6.19
CA GLN A 37 -0.48 13.42 -7.08
C GLN A 37 -1.18 12.25 -6.38
N THR A 38 -2.50 12.17 -6.54
CA THR A 38 -3.30 11.07 -5.99
C THR A 38 -3.78 10.13 -7.10
N TYR A 39 -3.98 8.86 -6.76
CA TYR A 39 -4.58 7.89 -7.66
C TYR A 39 -5.72 7.14 -6.97
N GLY A 40 -6.90 7.13 -7.59
CA GLY A 40 -8.10 6.55 -6.98
C GLY A 40 -8.52 7.30 -5.71
N GLN A 41 -9.28 6.63 -4.85
CA GLN A 41 -9.86 7.21 -3.64
C GLN A 41 -9.34 6.57 -2.34
N SER A 42 -8.43 5.60 -2.44
CA SER A 42 -7.96 4.81 -1.29
C SER A 42 -6.84 5.47 -0.49
N GLY A 43 -6.45 6.69 -0.84
CA GLY A 43 -5.34 7.38 -0.19
C GLY A 43 -3.97 6.97 -0.72
N ASN A 44 -3.82 6.92 -2.03
CA ASN A 44 -2.55 6.72 -2.71
C ASN A 44 -1.99 8.08 -3.11
N VAL A 45 -0.80 8.43 -2.64
CA VAL A 45 -0.14 9.70 -2.99
C VAL A 45 1.29 9.46 -3.44
N VAL A 46 1.64 10.01 -4.60
CA VAL A 46 3.01 10.07 -5.11
C VAL A 46 3.47 11.52 -5.02
N PHE A 47 4.63 11.77 -4.44
CA PHE A 47 5.12 13.12 -4.18
C PHE A 47 6.64 13.19 -4.10
N GLN A 48 7.19 14.39 -4.10
CA GLN A 48 8.61 14.66 -3.88
C GLN A 48 8.84 15.29 -2.51
N THR A 49 9.93 14.91 -1.84
CA THR A 49 10.30 15.47 -0.53
C THR A 49 11.81 15.51 -0.37
N LYS A 50 12.29 16.44 0.47
CA LYS A 50 13.70 16.48 0.93
C LYS A 50 13.95 15.52 2.09
N GLU A 51 12.90 15.08 2.79
CA GLU A 51 13.03 14.19 3.92
C GLU A 51 13.41 12.77 3.43
N ARG A 52 14.49 12.25 3.95
CA ARG A 52 15.02 10.91 3.60
C ARG A 52 14.77 9.87 4.69
N ASN A 53 14.41 10.33 5.88
CA ASN A 53 14.05 9.43 6.98
C ASN A 53 12.60 9.01 6.82
N LEU A 54 12.36 7.82 6.27
CA LEU A 54 11.00 7.32 6.00
C LEU A 54 10.14 7.19 7.25
N PRO A 55 10.63 6.69 8.41
CA PRO A 55 9.86 6.68 9.64
C PRO A 55 9.41 8.09 10.09
N ARG A 56 10.28 9.07 9.98
CA ARG A 56 9.96 10.46 10.30
C ARG A 56 8.91 11.01 9.33
N LEU A 57 9.07 10.73 8.04
CA LEU A 57 8.14 11.12 7.00
C LEU A 57 6.75 10.54 7.25
N THR A 58 6.67 9.25 7.56
CA THR A 58 5.43 8.57 7.92
C THR A 58 4.72 9.27 9.07
N LYS A 59 5.46 9.54 10.16
CA LYS A 59 4.91 10.23 11.32
C LYS A 59 4.40 11.63 10.98
N GLN A 60 5.12 12.40 10.18
CA GLN A 60 4.69 13.75 9.74
C GLN A 60 3.36 13.69 8.98
N ILE A 61 3.20 12.73 8.09
CA ILE A 61 1.97 12.56 7.32
C ILE A 61 0.81 12.15 8.24
N GLU A 62 1.02 11.16 9.10
CA GLU A 62 0.00 10.69 10.05
C GLU A 62 -0.47 11.82 10.98
N ASP A 63 0.47 12.58 11.56
CA ASP A 63 0.19 13.72 12.43
C ASP A 63 -0.62 14.81 11.71
N ALA A 64 -0.26 15.10 10.46
CA ALA A 64 -0.95 16.12 9.67
C ALA A 64 -2.38 15.71 9.30
N ILE A 65 -2.58 14.45 8.94
CA ILE A 65 -3.92 13.90 8.64
C ILE A 65 -4.79 13.93 9.90
N GLU A 66 -4.25 13.52 11.04
CA GLU A 66 -4.98 13.56 12.32
C GLU A 66 -5.41 14.98 12.69
N ARG A 67 -4.51 15.97 12.55
CA ARG A 67 -4.85 17.38 12.82
C ARG A 67 -5.93 17.92 11.88
N THR A 68 -5.92 17.49 10.62
CA THR A 68 -6.81 18.04 9.59
C THR A 68 -8.17 17.35 9.56
N PHE A 69 -8.19 16.02 9.71
CA PHE A 69 -9.40 15.21 9.50
C PHE A 69 -9.93 14.53 10.77
N GLY A 70 -9.20 14.57 11.88
CA GLY A 70 -9.67 14.05 13.18
C GLY A 70 -9.50 12.53 13.35
N PHE A 71 -8.82 11.84 12.42
CA PHE A 71 -8.46 10.44 12.57
C PHE A 71 -7.03 10.19 12.08
N ARG A 72 -6.38 9.17 12.64
CA ARG A 72 -4.99 8.83 12.34
C ARG A 72 -4.90 7.51 11.57
N PRO A 73 -4.83 7.53 10.24
CA PRO A 73 -4.61 6.31 9.48
C PRO A 73 -3.15 5.84 9.64
N ALA A 74 -2.92 4.54 9.60
CA ALA A 74 -1.57 4.05 9.37
C ALA A 74 -1.15 4.43 7.95
N VAL A 75 0.06 4.95 7.80
CA VAL A 75 0.65 5.33 6.52
C VAL A 75 1.84 4.43 6.22
N ILE A 76 1.83 3.81 5.07
CA ILE A 76 2.91 2.96 4.60
C ILE A 76 3.60 3.66 3.43
N VAL A 77 4.90 3.84 3.53
CA VAL A 77 5.69 4.49 2.48
C VAL A 77 6.60 3.51 1.78
N ARG A 78 6.81 3.73 0.50
CA ARG A 78 7.75 2.99 -0.34
C ARG A 78 8.47 3.97 -1.27
N THR A 79 9.72 3.68 -1.55
CA THR A 79 10.46 4.34 -2.64
C THR A 79 10.08 3.71 -3.98
N PRO A 80 10.33 4.40 -5.12
CA PRO A 80 10.13 3.78 -6.43
C PRO A 80 10.96 2.50 -6.62
N ALA A 81 12.16 2.43 -6.06
CA ALA A 81 13.00 1.23 -6.11
C ALA A 81 12.36 0.07 -5.36
N GLU A 82 11.86 0.30 -4.14
CA GLU A 82 11.15 -0.71 -3.35
C GLU A 82 9.88 -1.19 -4.07
N LEU A 83 9.12 -0.29 -4.68
CA LEU A 83 7.90 -0.67 -5.40
C LEU A 83 8.24 -1.45 -6.68
N ARG A 84 9.33 -1.11 -7.34
CA ARG A 84 9.86 -1.87 -8.48
C ARG A 84 10.24 -3.30 -8.07
N ASP A 85 10.87 -3.46 -6.91
CA ASP A 85 11.20 -4.77 -6.35
C ASP A 85 9.95 -5.60 -6.01
N VAL A 86 8.91 -4.96 -5.45
CA VAL A 86 7.61 -5.61 -5.19
C VAL A 86 7.04 -6.19 -6.49
N ILE A 87 7.07 -5.42 -7.57
CA ILE A 87 6.57 -5.87 -8.88
C ILE A 87 7.45 -6.99 -9.45
N ALA A 88 8.77 -6.86 -9.36
CA ALA A 88 9.71 -7.86 -9.87
C ALA A 88 9.61 -9.20 -9.12
N ARG A 89 9.27 -9.18 -7.84
CA ARG A 89 9.14 -10.37 -7.00
C ARG A 89 7.74 -10.98 -6.99
N ASN A 90 6.83 -10.54 -7.87
CA ASN A 90 5.49 -11.11 -7.99
C ASN A 90 5.59 -12.63 -8.24
N PRO A 91 5.14 -13.48 -7.30
CA PRO A 91 5.26 -14.93 -7.44
C PRO A 91 4.33 -15.53 -8.48
N PHE A 92 3.41 -14.73 -9.02
CA PHE A 92 2.46 -15.12 -10.08
C PHE A 92 2.84 -14.57 -11.45
N ALA A 93 3.98 -13.91 -11.60
CA ALA A 93 4.36 -13.19 -12.82
C ALA A 93 4.41 -14.06 -14.08
N GLU A 94 4.88 -15.29 -13.95
CA GLU A 94 5.02 -16.22 -15.08
C GLU A 94 3.78 -17.11 -15.30
N ARG A 95 2.80 -17.00 -14.41
CA ARG A 95 1.59 -17.80 -14.49
C ARG A 95 0.60 -17.16 -15.46
N ARG A 96 0.13 -17.95 -16.44
CA ARG A 96 -0.88 -17.51 -17.40
C ARG A 96 -2.26 -17.41 -16.72
N GLY A 97 -3.08 -16.45 -17.19
CA GLY A 97 -4.47 -16.30 -16.76
C GLY A 97 -4.66 -15.57 -15.44
N ILE A 98 -3.61 -14.98 -14.87
CA ILE A 98 -3.74 -14.10 -13.70
C ILE A 98 -4.41 -12.79 -14.12
N GLU A 99 -5.59 -12.53 -13.56
CA GLU A 99 -6.32 -11.29 -13.77
C GLU A 99 -5.83 -10.23 -12.76
N PRO A 100 -5.30 -9.07 -13.22
CA PRO A 100 -4.71 -8.06 -12.34
C PRO A 100 -5.66 -7.53 -11.25
N ASN A 101 -6.95 -7.45 -11.54
CA ASN A 101 -7.96 -6.99 -10.59
C ASN A 101 -8.27 -8.02 -9.49
N LYS A 102 -7.80 -9.26 -9.64
CA LYS A 102 -7.93 -10.35 -8.67
C LYS A 102 -6.65 -10.63 -7.90
N LEU A 103 -5.59 -9.92 -8.20
CA LEU A 103 -4.31 -9.99 -7.49
C LEU A 103 -4.16 -8.78 -6.57
N LEU A 104 -4.03 -9.07 -5.28
CA LEU A 104 -3.88 -8.08 -4.22
C LEU A 104 -2.46 -8.13 -3.65
N VAL A 105 -1.86 -6.96 -3.49
CA VAL A 105 -0.61 -6.81 -2.73
C VAL A 105 -0.94 -6.17 -1.39
N VAL A 106 -0.57 -6.83 -0.31
CA VAL A 106 -0.69 -6.34 1.06
C VAL A 106 0.67 -5.82 1.50
N PHE A 107 0.76 -4.52 1.74
CA PHE A 107 1.96 -3.86 2.21
C PHE A 107 1.97 -3.82 3.73
N LEU A 108 3.06 -4.28 4.34
CA LEU A 108 3.27 -4.25 5.78
C LEU A 108 4.16 -3.05 6.17
N VAL A 109 3.90 -2.48 7.35
CA VAL A 109 4.74 -1.41 7.91
C VAL A 109 6.16 -1.89 8.16
N GLY A 110 6.33 -3.16 8.56
CA GLY A 110 7.62 -3.78 8.84
C GLY A 110 7.65 -5.25 8.48
N SER A 111 8.78 -5.90 8.72
CA SER A 111 8.93 -7.34 8.51
C SER A 111 8.34 -8.11 9.69
N PRO A 112 7.48 -9.11 9.46
CA PRO A 112 6.97 -9.98 10.51
C PRO A 112 8.06 -10.90 11.04
N ASP A 113 7.92 -11.34 12.29
CA ASP A 113 8.80 -12.38 12.83
C ASP A 113 8.54 -13.74 12.16
N GLU A 114 9.52 -14.65 12.26
CA GLU A 114 9.47 -15.96 11.59
C GLU A 114 8.29 -16.82 12.06
N ASN A 115 7.94 -16.76 13.35
CA ASN A 115 6.83 -17.52 13.90
C ASN A 115 5.47 -17.02 13.37
N ALA A 116 5.27 -15.71 13.33
CA ALA A 116 4.07 -15.10 12.77
C ALA A 116 3.95 -15.39 11.27
N ARG A 117 5.07 -15.27 10.54
CA ARG A 117 5.16 -15.61 9.12
C ARG A 117 4.76 -17.06 8.86
N ALA A 118 5.32 -18.01 9.62
CA ALA A 118 5.01 -19.44 9.48
C ALA A 118 3.53 -19.74 9.73
N LYS A 119 2.91 -19.10 10.73
CA LYS A 119 1.48 -19.24 11.02
C LYS A 119 0.61 -18.77 9.87
N VAL A 120 0.94 -17.63 9.27
CA VAL A 120 0.21 -17.08 8.11
C VAL A 120 0.34 -18.00 6.91
N LEU A 121 1.54 -18.49 6.62
CA LEU A 121 1.78 -19.41 5.48
C LEU A 121 1.15 -20.80 5.67
N ALA A 122 0.78 -21.17 6.91
CA ALA A 122 0.07 -22.41 7.22
C ALA A 122 -1.44 -22.32 7.03
N ILE A 123 -2.01 -21.14 6.74
CA ILE A 123 -3.44 -20.97 6.52
C ILE A 123 -3.85 -21.75 5.25
N LYS A 124 -4.93 -22.53 5.36
CA LYS A 124 -5.54 -23.17 4.19
C LYS A 124 -6.31 -22.14 3.39
N THR A 125 -5.92 -21.95 2.15
CA THR A 125 -6.40 -20.85 1.30
C THR A 125 -7.22 -21.26 0.10
N ASP A 126 -7.19 -22.52 -0.32
CA ASP A 126 -7.82 -23.01 -1.55
C ASP A 126 -9.31 -22.58 -1.70
N PRO A 127 -9.75 -22.01 -2.83
CA PRO A 127 -9.03 -21.83 -4.10
C PRO A 127 -8.11 -20.58 -4.14
N GLU A 128 -8.17 -19.74 -3.13
CA GLU A 128 -7.34 -18.54 -3.03
C GLU A 128 -5.90 -18.92 -2.75
N GLU A 129 -4.96 -18.05 -3.15
CA GLU A 129 -3.53 -18.31 -3.00
C GLU A 129 -2.87 -17.16 -2.27
N LEU A 130 -1.97 -17.50 -1.35
CA LEU A 130 -1.20 -16.57 -0.55
C LEU A 130 0.29 -16.86 -0.68
N ARG A 131 1.06 -15.81 -0.95
CA ARG A 131 2.54 -15.84 -0.93
C ARG A 131 3.04 -14.65 -0.12
N MET A 132 4.16 -14.81 0.55
CA MET A 132 4.79 -13.75 1.33
C MET A 132 6.24 -13.57 0.89
N GLU A 133 6.59 -12.34 0.54
CA GLU A 133 7.92 -11.92 0.13
C GLU A 133 8.32 -10.64 0.89
N GLY A 134 9.29 -10.75 1.81
CA GLY A 134 9.75 -9.61 2.60
C GLY A 134 8.64 -8.97 3.43
N ARG A 135 8.31 -7.72 3.13
CA ARG A 135 7.26 -6.92 3.80
C ARG A 135 5.95 -6.88 3.01
N GLU A 136 5.76 -7.74 2.05
CA GLU A 136 4.56 -7.80 1.22
C GLU A 136 3.99 -9.21 1.19
N LEU A 137 2.64 -9.27 1.12
CA LEU A 137 1.90 -10.48 0.80
C LEU A 137 1.25 -10.31 -0.57
N TYR A 138 1.24 -11.40 -1.33
CA TYR A 138 0.53 -11.48 -2.60
C TYR A 138 -0.62 -12.45 -2.44
N MET A 139 -1.84 -11.97 -2.66
CA MET A 139 -3.06 -12.75 -2.52
C MET A 139 -3.80 -12.78 -3.85
N TYR A 140 -4.02 -13.98 -4.36
CA TYR A 140 -4.76 -14.18 -5.60
C TYR A 140 -6.13 -14.80 -5.33
N PHE A 141 -7.17 -14.18 -5.88
CA PHE A 141 -8.58 -14.55 -5.70
C PHE A 141 -9.17 -15.00 -7.03
N PRO A 142 -9.01 -16.26 -7.45
CA PRO A 142 -9.46 -16.71 -8.78
C PRO A 142 -10.96 -16.52 -8.99
N GLU A 143 -11.75 -16.61 -7.94
CA GLU A 143 -13.21 -16.41 -7.97
C GLU A 143 -13.64 -14.97 -7.64
N GLY A 144 -12.67 -14.04 -7.52
CA GLY A 144 -12.92 -12.65 -7.17
C GLY A 144 -12.97 -12.40 -5.66
N MET A 145 -13.11 -11.12 -5.29
CA MET A 145 -13.01 -10.65 -3.90
C MET A 145 -14.37 -10.29 -3.28
N ALA A 146 -15.49 -10.65 -3.91
CA ALA A 146 -16.80 -10.32 -3.36
C ALA A 146 -17.14 -11.12 -2.10
N ARG A 147 -16.69 -12.37 -2.04
CA ARG A 147 -16.89 -13.27 -0.88
C ARG A 147 -15.60 -14.05 -0.62
N PRO A 148 -14.53 -13.39 -0.19
CA PRO A 148 -13.24 -14.03 0.01
C PRO A 148 -13.26 -14.94 1.24
N LYS A 149 -12.64 -16.12 1.14
CA LYS A 149 -12.33 -16.96 2.30
C LYS A 149 -11.10 -16.41 3.05
N LEU A 150 -10.19 -15.83 2.31
CA LEU A 150 -8.95 -15.26 2.82
C LEU A 150 -9.13 -13.76 3.10
N SER A 151 -8.85 -13.32 4.32
CA SER A 151 -8.95 -11.92 4.75
C SER A 151 -7.59 -11.35 5.11
N TRP A 152 -7.12 -10.34 4.39
CA TRP A 152 -5.88 -9.65 4.71
C TRP A 152 -5.94 -8.93 6.07
N MET A 153 -7.12 -8.47 6.49
CA MET A 153 -7.29 -7.86 7.82
C MET A 153 -7.14 -8.87 8.95
N ALA A 154 -7.58 -10.12 8.77
CA ALA A 154 -7.33 -11.20 9.71
C ALA A 154 -5.84 -11.54 9.79
N ILE A 155 -5.16 -11.53 8.65
CA ILE A 155 -3.71 -11.75 8.55
C ILE A 155 -2.96 -10.60 9.26
N GLU A 156 -3.36 -9.37 9.08
CA GLU A 156 -2.82 -8.20 9.79
C GLU A 156 -2.84 -8.41 11.32
N LYS A 157 -3.97 -8.89 11.83
CA LYS A 157 -4.11 -9.21 13.27
C LYS A 157 -3.17 -10.33 13.72
N MET A 158 -3.03 -11.37 12.90
CA MET A 158 -2.12 -12.48 13.19
C MET A 158 -0.66 -12.04 13.22
N LEU A 159 -0.28 -11.16 12.28
CA LEU A 159 1.08 -10.62 12.18
C LEU A 159 1.38 -9.55 13.24
N ARG A 160 0.37 -8.92 13.81
CA ARG A 160 0.49 -7.77 14.73
C ARG A 160 1.28 -6.60 14.13
N ILE A 161 1.16 -6.42 12.84
CA ILE A 161 1.81 -5.36 12.07
C ILE A 161 0.76 -4.69 11.22
N SER A 162 0.70 -3.36 11.25
CA SER A 162 -0.23 -2.60 10.40
C SER A 162 0.04 -2.85 8.92
N ALA A 163 -1.04 -3.01 8.16
CA ALA A 163 -1.00 -3.31 6.74
C ALA A 163 -2.03 -2.49 5.97
N THR A 164 -1.82 -2.37 4.68
CA THR A 164 -2.85 -1.91 3.73
C THR A 164 -2.72 -2.67 2.43
N ALA A 165 -3.81 -2.80 1.69
CA ALA A 165 -3.86 -3.61 0.49
C ALA A 165 -4.20 -2.79 -0.74
N ARG A 166 -3.57 -3.10 -1.86
CA ARG A 166 -3.87 -2.50 -3.18
C ARG A 166 -3.91 -3.60 -4.24
N ASN A 167 -4.82 -3.47 -5.20
CA ASN A 167 -4.81 -4.41 -6.31
C ASN A 167 -3.63 -4.15 -7.25
N TRP A 168 -3.31 -5.12 -8.08
CA TRP A 168 -2.15 -5.09 -8.96
C TRP A 168 -2.17 -3.90 -9.94
N ASN A 169 -3.34 -3.54 -10.45
CA ASN A 169 -3.49 -2.39 -11.34
C ASN A 169 -3.07 -1.09 -10.65
N THR A 170 -3.47 -0.91 -9.39
CA THR A 170 -3.06 0.26 -8.59
C THR A 170 -1.56 0.25 -8.33
N VAL A 171 -0.97 -0.88 -7.96
CA VAL A 171 0.47 -1.00 -7.69
C VAL A 171 1.31 -0.61 -8.91
N THR A 172 0.97 -1.16 -10.07
CA THR A 172 1.68 -0.83 -11.32
C THR A 172 1.50 0.61 -11.75
N LYS A 173 0.29 1.16 -11.57
CA LYS A 173 0.02 2.58 -11.88
C LYS A 173 0.80 3.53 -10.96
N LEU A 174 0.93 3.22 -9.70
CA LEU A 174 1.69 4.04 -8.74
C LEU A 174 3.18 4.06 -9.10
N LEU A 175 3.75 2.94 -9.55
CA LEU A 175 5.12 2.93 -10.05
C LEU A 175 5.28 3.79 -11.29
N GLU A 176 4.38 3.66 -12.27
CA GLU A 176 4.37 4.51 -13.47
C GLU A 176 4.36 5.99 -13.12
N MET A 177 3.47 6.41 -12.21
CA MET A 177 3.38 7.80 -11.74
C MET A 177 4.69 8.26 -11.08
N ALA A 178 5.28 7.41 -10.24
CA ALA A 178 6.53 7.73 -9.55
C ALA A 178 7.71 7.88 -10.52
N VAL A 179 7.81 7.01 -11.52
CA VAL A 179 8.83 7.09 -12.59
C VAL A 179 8.64 8.36 -13.42
N ASN A 180 7.42 8.68 -13.80
CA ASN A 180 7.11 9.90 -14.55
C ASN A 180 7.44 11.17 -13.76
N LEU A 181 7.21 11.15 -12.45
CA LEU A 181 7.55 12.27 -11.59
C LEU A 181 9.07 12.43 -11.42
N ASP A 182 9.79 11.32 -11.33
CA ASP A 182 11.26 11.34 -11.21
C ASP A 182 11.95 11.80 -12.51
N SER A 183 11.36 11.52 -13.67
CA SER A 183 11.90 11.91 -14.99
C SER A 183 11.73 13.39 -15.34
N LYS A 184 10.94 14.13 -14.57
CA LYS A 184 10.74 15.59 -14.76
C LYS A 184 11.82 16.46 -14.11
N ARG A 185 12.92 15.85 -13.68
CA ARG A 185 14.08 16.52 -13.10
C ARG A 185 14.92 17.25 -14.13
#